data_352543138dfdd67c76dc9d043d48535c
#
_entry.id   352543138dfdd67c76dc9d043d48535c
#
_cell.length_a   1.000
_cell.length_b   1.000
_cell.length_c   1.000
_cell.angle_alpha   90.00
_cell.angle_beta   90.00
_cell.angle_gamma   90.00
#
_symmetry.space_group_name_H-M   'P 1'
#
loop_
_entity.id
_entity.type
_entity.pdbx_description
1 polymer ?
#
loop_
_entity_poly.entity_id
_entity_poly.type
_entity_poly.pdbx_seq_one_letter_code
_entity_poly.pdbx_strand_id
1 'polypeptide(L)'
;SALRLYGMEISSQQVCVSVPASRHYVLAGVTLLRDATRDEEPASAAGLPAVERQRAVVDALRLADQARGREILHEALRLGWIDPPILEEWCGVLKGHSGMRQLRLQLAYAQSGSRAESERLLLRLLKREKMSGWDFNVAIHSRGGVLIGIGDCVHVERRVVVEVDGLAWHTQADRFQRDRTRQNQLINEGWHVLRFTYADLAHRPHTVLATIRAALTRSASASGW
;
A
#
# COMPACT_ATOMS: atom_id res chain seq x y z
N SER A 1 19.47 -18.58 0.95
CA SER A 1 18.52 -17.84 0.12
C SER A 1 19.13 -16.49 -0.27
N ALA A 2 18.69 -15.90 -1.37
CA ALA A 2 19.17 -14.59 -1.85
C ALA A 2 19.04 -13.48 -0.78
N LEU A 3 17.98 -13.50 0.04
CA LEU A 3 17.78 -12.51 1.11
C LEU A 3 18.94 -12.51 2.14
N ARG A 4 19.49 -13.68 2.46
CA ARG A 4 20.66 -13.76 3.36
C ARG A 4 21.92 -13.21 2.69
N LEU A 5 22.08 -13.43 1.39
CA LEU A 5 23.21 -12.85 0.63
C LEU A 5 23.14 -11.33 0.60
N TYR A 6 21.93 -10.75 0.62
CA TYR A 6 21.69 -9.31 0.75
C TYR A 6 21.76 -8.77 2.18
N GLY A 7 22.02 -9.64 3.20
CA GLY A 7 22.20 -9.24 4.59
C GLY A 7 20.93 -9.24 5.45
N MET A 8 19.81 -9.82 4.97
CA MET A 8 18.63 -10.00 5.81
C MET A 8 18.83 -11.18 6.75
N GLU A 9 18.70 -10.96 8.05
CA GLU A 9 18.74 -12.01 9.06
C GLU A 9 17.43 -12.79 9.07
N ILE A 10 17.41 -13.93 8.37
CA ILE A 10 16.26 -14.85 8.33
C ILE A 10 16.69 -16.28 8.63
N SER A 11 15.92 -16.98 9.43
CA SER A 11 16.17 -18.37 9.84
C SER A 11 15.66 -19.39 8.80
N SER A 12 15.77 -19.13 7.49
CA SER A 12 15.33 -20.10 6.47
C SER A 12 16.49 -20.99 6.01
N GLN A 13 16.26 -22.30 6.05
CA GLN A 13 17.17 -23.31 5.45
C GLN A 13 16.79 -23.63 4.00
N GLN A 14 15.63 -23.16 3.52
CA GLN A 14 15.16 -23.47 2.19
C GLN A 14 15.90 -22.67 1.12
N VAL A 15 16.51 -23.39 0.17
CA VAL A 15 17.14 -22.79 -1.00
C VAL A 15 16.12 -22.78 -2.12
N CYS A 16 15.88 -21.58 -2.68
CA CYS A 16 15.02 -21.39 -3.85
C CYS A 16 15.87 -20.91 -5.02
N VAL A 17 15.63 -21.46 -6.20
CA VAL A 17 16.31 -21.09 -7.44
C VAL A 17 15.26 -20.81 -8.50
N SER A 18 15.34 -19.65 -9.12
CA SER A 18 14.54 -19.33 -10.32
C SER A 18 15.18 -19.97 -11.54
N VAL A 19 14.34 -20.63 -12.32
CA VAL A 19 14.76 -21.28 -13.56
C VAL A 19 13.76 -20.98 -14.68
N PRO A 20 14.20 -20.95 -15.96
CA PRO A 20 13.28 -20.82 -17.07
C PRO A 20 12.20 -21.90 -17.05
N ALA A 21 10.97 -21.53 -17.43
CA ALA A 21 9.82 -22.43 -17.45
C ALA A 21 10.05 -23.72 -18.28
N SER A 22 10.90 -23.63 -19.30
CA SER A 22 11.26 -24.74 -20.19
C SER A 22 12.20 -25.79 -19.56
N ARG A 23 12.75 -25.53 -18.37
CA ARG A 23 13.68 -26.46 -17.71
C ARG A 23 12.94 -27.43 -16.80
N HIS A 24 13.10 -28.73 -17.08
CA HIS A 24 12.47 -29.86 -16.36
C HIS A 24 13.51 -30.71 -15.61
N TYR A 25 14.06 -30.18 -14.55
CA TYR A 25 14.88 -30.96 -13.62
C TYR A 25 14.42 -30.79 -12.19
N VAL A 26 14.84 -31.69 -11.33
CA VAL A 26 14.58 -31.67 -9.89
C VAL A 26 15.93 -31.68 -9.19
N LEU A 27 16.08 -30.79 -8.21
CA LEU A 27 17.27 -30.75 -7.35
C LEU A 27 16.85 -31.08 -5.92
N ALA A 28 17.49 -32.08 -5.33
CA ALA A 28 17.20 -32.45 -3.94
C ALA A 28 17.50 -31.31 -2.98
N GLY A 29 16.55 -31.00 -2.09
CA GLY A 29 16.69 -29.92 -1.11
C GLY A 29 16.54 -28.49 -1.66
N VAL A 30 16.18 -28.34 -2.94
CA VAL A 30 16.01 -27.04 -3.59
C VAL A 30 14.60 -26.90 -4.12
N THR A 31 13.96 -25.77 -3.83
CA THR A 31 12.70 -25.38 -4.46
C THR A 31 12.97 -24.65 -5.77
N LEU A 32 12.48 -25.21 -6.87
CA LEU A 32 12.60 -24.58 -8.19
C LEU A 32 11.37 -23.72 -8.50
N LEU A 33 11.59 -22.45 -8.78
CA LEU A 33 10.59 -21.52 -9.26
C LEU A 33 10.70 -21.46 -10.78
N ARG A 34 9.70 -22.03 -11.47
CA ARG A 34 9.62 -22.03 -12.95
C ARG A 34 8.84 -20.81 -13.42
N ASP A 35 9.36 -19.67 -13.11
CA ASP A 35 8.76 -18.42 -13.56
C ASP A 35 9.41 -18.01 -14.88
N ALA A 36 8.64 -17.45 -15.78
CA ALA A 36 9.18 -16.76 -16.92
C ALA A 36 10.00 -15.55 -16.43
N THR A 37 11.25 -15.81 -16.07
CA THR A 37 12.21 -14.72 -15.93
C THR A 37 12.40 -14.15 -17.32
N ARG A 38 12.11 -12.87 -17.51
CA ARG A 38 12.68 -12.13 -18.62
C ARG A 38 14.20 -12.34 -18.56
N ASP A 39 14.89 -12.14 -19.68
CA ASP A 39 16.36 -12.18 -19.81
C ASP A 39 17.03 -11.10 -18.92
N GLU A 40 16.73 -11.13 -17.63
CA GLU A 40 17.35 -10.27 -16.64
C GLU A 40 18.71 -10.87 -16.32
N GLU A 41 19.77 -10.12 -16.54
CA GLU A 41 21.09 -10.51 -16.06
C GLU A 41 21.02 -10.78 -14.56
N PRO A 42 21.60 -11.91 -14.10
CA PRO A 42 21.57 -12.23 -12.69
C PRO A 42 22.29 -11.13 -11.89
N ALA A 43 21.62 -10.59 -10.87
CA ALA A 43 22.25 -9.70 -9.92
C ALA A 43 23.35 -10.46 -9.13
N SER A 44 24.30 -9.73 -8.58
CA SER A 44 25.33 -10.30 -7.70
C SER A 44 25.04 -9.90 -6.25
N ALA A 45 25.01 -10.88 -5.36
CA ALA A 45 24.90 -10.67 -3.93
C ALA A 45 25.99 -11.47 -3.21
N ALA A 46 26.82 -10.81 -2.42
CA ALA A 46 27.98 -11.40 -1.73
C ALA A 46 28.90 -12.21 -2.69
N GLY A 47 29.09 -11.70 -3.93
CA GLY A 47 29.92 -12.35 -4.95
C GLY A 47 29.31 -13.60 -5.62
N LEU A 48 28.04 -13.92 -5.33
CA LEU A 48 27.33 -15.04 -5.91
C LEU A 48 26.19 -14.56 -6.84
N PRO A 49 25.89 -15.28 -7.93
CA PRO A 49 24.72 -15.00 -8.74
C PRO A 49 23.44 -15.12 -7.91
N ALA A 50 22.59 -14.10 -7.96
CA ALA A 50 21.34 -14.04 -7.24
C ALA A 50 20.25 -13.38 -8.09
N VAL A 51 19.00 -13.62 -7.76
CA VAL A 51 17.90 -12.80 -8.28
C VAL A 51 18.01 -11.40 -7.68
N GLU A 52 17.48 -10.40 -8.39
CA GLU A 52 17.41 -9.03 -7.91
C GLU A 52 16.73 -8.97 -6.52
N ARG A 53 17.12 -8.00 -5.69
CA ARG A 53 16.74 -7.92 -4.28
C ARG A 53 15.23 -7.87 -4.05
N GLN A 54 14.50 -7.06 -4.82
CA GLN A 54 13.04 -6.99 -4.70
C GLN A 54 12.40 -8.32 -5.10
N ARG A 55 12.90 -8.95 -6.16
CA ARG A 55 12.46 -10.28 -6.58
C ARG A 55 12.71 -11.32 -5.49
N ALA A 56 13.84 -11.30 -4.82
CA ALA A 56 14.14 -12.20 -3.70
C ALA A 56 13.13 -12.06 -2.55
N VAL A 57 12.73 -10.82 -2.23
CA VAL A 57 11.68 -10.56 -1.22
C VAL A 57 10.34 -11.15 -1.68
N VAL A 58 9.92 -10.85 -2.89
CA VAL A 58 8.64 -11.31 -3.44
C VAL A 58 8.56 -12.83 -3.48
N ASP A 59 9.63 -13.50 -3.94
CA ASP A 59 9.70 -14.96 -3.97
C ASP A 59 9.64 -15.57 -2.56
N ALA A 60 10.30 -14.96 -1.59
CA ALA A 60 10.20 -15.38 -0.21
C ALA A 60 8.79 -15.19 0.38
N LEU A 61 8.14 -14.05 0.10
CA LEU A 61 6.78 -13.75 0.56
C LEU A 61 5.73 -14.73 0.00
N ARG A 62 5.85 -15.13 -1.26
CA ARG A 62 4.88 -16.04 -1.88
C ARG A 62 5.07 -17.52 -1.48
N LEU A 63 6.25 -17.89 -1.01
CA LEU A 63 6.58 -19.27 -0.61
C LEU A 63 6.46 -19.50 0.91
N ALA A 64 6.55 -18.45 1.71
CA ALA A 64 6.44 -18.53 3.16
C ALA A 64 5.00 -18.83 3.61
N ASP A 65 4.86 -19.44 4.76
CA ASP A 65 3.59 -19.41 5.48
C ASP A 65 3.24 -17.99 5.94
N GLN A 66 2.04 -17.81 6.50
CA GLN A 66 1.54 -16.49 6.85
C GLN A 66 2.38 -15.78 7.93
N ALA A 67 2.82 -16.51 8.95
CA ALA A 67 3.59 -15.93 10.05
C ALA A 67 4.98 -15.49 9.57
N ARG A 68 5.64 -16.39 8.87
CA ARG A 68 6.96 -16.15 8.30
C ARG A 68 6.95 -15.06 7.24
N GLY A 69 5.92 -15.04 6.39
CA GLY A 69 5.74 -13.99 5.40
C GLY A 69 5.62 -12.61 6.04
N ARG A 70 4.94 -12.48 7.20
CA ARG A 70 4.86 -11.21 7.94
C ARG A 70 6.20 -10.74 8.48
N GLU A 71 7.02 -11.66 9.03
CA GLU A 71 8.37 -11.33 9.50
C GLU A 71 9.24 -10.78 8.36
N ILE A 72 9.27 -11.50 7.23
CA ILE A 72 10.03 -11.09 6.03
C ILE A 72 9.52 -9.73 5.51
N LEU A 73 8.20 -9.56 5.42
CA LEU A 73 7.58 -8.32 4.96
C LEU A 73 7.95 -7.14 5.86
N HIS A 74 7.81 -7.32 7.17
CA HIS A 74 8.14 -6.27 8.14
C HIS A 74 9.60 -5.83 8.02
N GLU A 75 10.52 -6.77 7.91
CA GLU A 75 11.93 -6.49 7.77
C GLU A 75 12.25 -5.83 6.41
N ALA A 76 11.65 -6.31 5.33
CA ALA A 76 11.84 -5.73 4.00
C ALA A 76 11.31 -4.30 3.89
N LEU A 77 10.16 -4.02 4.52
CA LEU A 77 9.61 -2.66 4.64
C LEU A 77 10.53 -1.75 5.47
N ARG A 78 11.02 -2.25 6.60
CA ARG A 78 11.95 -1.51 7.47
C ARG A 78 13.25 -1.14 6.76
N LEU A 79 13.78 -2.05 5.94
CA LEU A 79 14.99 -1.85 5.16
C LEU A 79 14.76 -1.02 3.87
N GLY A 80 13.52 -0.67 3.55
CA GLY A 80 13.17 0.02 2.31
C GLY A 80 13.43 -0.81 1.04
N TRP A 81 13.42 -2.15 1.15
CA TRP A 81 13.64 -3.06 0.02
C TRP A 81 12.39 -3.26 -0.81
N ILE A 82 11.23 -3.08 -0.20
CA ILE A 82 9.92 -3.21 -0.82
C ILE A 82 8.96 -2.21 -0.17
N ASP A 83 7.91 -1.86 -0.90
CA ASP A 83 6.78 -1.10 -0.42
C ASP A 83 5.47 -1.65 -1.01
N PRO A 84 4.29 -1.22 -0.56
CA PRO A 84 3.03 -1.71 -1.09
C PRO A 84 2.87 -1.54 -2.61
N PRO A 85 3.27 -0.42 -3.24
CA PRO A 85 3.25 -0.27 -4.70
C PRO A 85 4.08 -1.30 -5.44
N ILE A 86 5.31 -1.50 -5.01
CA ILE A 86 6.22 -2.49 -5.59
C ILE A 86 5.62 -3.89 -5.48
N LEU A 87 5.03 -4.23 -4.32
CA LEU A 87 4.34 -5.51 -4.12
C LEU A 87 3.14 -5.67 -5.06
N GLU A 88 2.40 -4.59 -5.30
CA GLU A 88 1.24 -4.60 -6.20
C GLU A 88 1.68 -4.82 -7.66
N GLU A 89 2.74 -4.14 -8.10
CA GLU A 89 3.34 -4.34 -9.41
C GLU A 89 3.74 -5.81 -9.61
N TRP A 90 4.44 -6.40 -8.64
CA TRP A 90 4.83 -7.80 -8.66
C TRP A 90 3.63 -8.76 -8.64
N CYS A 91 2.53 -8.41 -7.99
CA CYS A 91 1.28 -9.16 -8.07
C CYS A 91 0.69 -9.16 -9.49
N GLY A 92 0.92 -8.11 -10.27
CA GLY A 92 0.57 -8.03 -11.69
C GLY A 92 1.49 -8.91 -12.55
N VAL A 93 2.80 -8.74 -12.39
CA VAL A 93 3.83 -9.48 -13.16
C VAL A 93 3.71 -11.00 -12.96
N LEU A 94 3.48 -11.45 -11.74
CA LEU A 94 3.41 -12.87 -11.37
C LEU A 94 1.98 -13.44 -11.43
N LYS A 95 1.05 -12.77 -12.07
CA LYS A 95 -0.33 -13.25 -12.22
C LYS A 95 -0.36 -14.66 -12.83
N GLY A 96 -1.02 -15.61 -12.16
CA GLY A 96 -1.12 -17.01 -12.60
C GLY A 96 0.00 -17.93 -12.07
N HIS A 97 1.05 -17.40 -11.47
CA HIS A 97 2.12 -18.22 -10.88
C HIS A 97 1.77 -18.74 -9.47
N SER A 98 2.53 -19.72 -9.00
CA SER A 98 2.34 -20.33 -7.68
C SER A 98 2.59 -19.32 -6.55
N GLY A 99 1.87 -19.48 -5.43
CA GLY A 99 2.06 -18.63 -4.23
C GLY A 99 1.39 -17.26 -4.30
N MET A 100 0.64 -16.93 -5.35
CA MET A 100 -0.01 -15.64 -5.53
C MET A 100 -1.06 -15.32 -4.47
N ARG A 101 -1.72 -16.33 -3.92
CA ARG A 101 -2.65 -16.15 -2.79
C ARG A 101 -1.90 -15.58 -1.59
N GLN A 102 -0.76 -16.13 -1.27
CA GLN A 102 0.05 -15.70 -0.13
C GLN A 102 0.61 -14.28 -0.36
N LEU A 103 1.15 -14.00 -1.55
CA LEU A 103 1.65 -12.67 -1.88
C LEU A 103 0.56 -11.59 -1.74
N ARG A 104 -0.66 -11.84 -2.21
CA ARG A 104 -1.80 -10.92 -2.06
C ARG A 104 -2.20 -10.70 -0.59
N LEU A 105 -2.11 -11.74 0.26
CA LEU A 105 -2.33 -11.58 1.70
C LEU A 105 -1.27 -10.68 2.34
N GLN A 106 -0.01 -10.81 1.95
CA GLN A 106 1.06 -9.94 2.43
C GLN A 106 0.90 -8.50 1.91
N LEU A 107 0.50 -8.31 0.66
CA LEU A 107 0.17 -7.00 0.11
C LEU A 107 -0.97 -6.33 0.89
N ALA A 108 -2.07 -7.04 1.15
CA ALA A 108 -3.19 -6.50 1.93
C ALA A 108 -2.77 -6.11 3.35
N TYR A 109 -1.89 -6.89 3.98
CA TYR A 109 -1.33 -6.57 5.28
C TYR A 109 -0.44 -5.32 5.24
N ALA A 110 0.44 -5.21 4.25
CA ALA A 110 1.30 -4.02 4.06
C ALA A 110 0.47 -2.75 3.84
N GLN A 111 -0.57 -2.84 3.00
CA GLN A 111 -1.49 -1.73 2.73
C GLN A 111 -2.26 -1.29 3.98
N SER A 112 -2.75 -2.24 4.79
CA SER A 112 -3.47 -1.92 6.02
C SER A 112 -2.56 -1.26 7.07
N GLY A 113 -1.33 -1.73 7.20
CA GLY A 113 -0.32 -1.12 8.09
C GLY A 113 0.04 0.29 7.68
N SER A 114 0.29 0.51 6.40
CA SER A 114 0.59 1.83 5.82
C SER A 114 -0.58 2.80 6.01
N ARG A 115 -1.82 2.34 5.83
CA ARG A 115 -3.02 3.17 6.06
C ARG A 115 -3.13 3.60 7.51
N ALA A 116 -3.01 2.66 8.46
CA ALA A 116 -3.08 2.97 9.89
C ALA A 116 -1.98 3.94 10.34
N GLU A 117 -0.79 3.84 9.78
CA GLU A 117 0.31 4.76 10.05
C GLU A 117 0.03 6.16 9.49
N SER A 118 -0.51 6.24 8.27
CA SER A 118 -0.90 7.50 7.63
C SER A 118 -1.99 8.22 8.42
N GLU A 119 -3.02 7.50 8.87
CA GLU A 119 -4.07 8.04 9.73
C GLU A 119 -3.50 8.58 11.06
N ARG A 120 -2.58 7.85 11.70
CA ARG A 120 -1.89 8.30 12.92
C ARG A 120 -1.04 9.53 12.68
N LEU A 121 -0.36 9.62 11.55
CA LEU A 121 0.46 10.78 11.17
C LEU A 121 -0.43 12.00 10.96
N LEU A 122 -1.51 11.88 10.20
CA LEU A 122 -2.48 12.97 10.00
C LEU A 122 -3.05 13.45 11.34
N LEU A 123 -3.46 12.53 12.21
CA LEU A 123 -3.96 12.88 13.56
C LEU A 123 -2.94 13.68 14.38
N ARG A 124 -1.65 13.27 14.35
CA ARG A 124 -0.58 14.01 15.04
C ARG A 124 -0.41 15.42 14.48
N LEU A 125 -0.46 15.57 13.14
CA LEU A 125 -0.35 16.87 12.49
C LEU A 125 -1.50 17.79 12.89
N LEU A 126 -2.75 17.32 12.83
CA LEU A 126 -3.94 18.10 13.22
C LEU A 126 -3.90 18.51 14.69
N LYS A 127 -3.51 17.59 15.60
CA LYS A 127 -3.38 17.89 17.05
C LYS A 127 -2.29 18.93 17.32
N ARG A 128 -1.13 18.81 16.70
CA ARG A 128 -0.02 19.78 16.85
C ARG A 128 -0.46 21.19 16.47
N GLU A 129 -1.25 21.32 15.43
CA GLU A 129 -1.77 22.61 14.93
C GLU A 129 -3.08 23.03 15.60
N LYS A 130 -3.51 22.32 16.65
CA LYS A 130 -4.77 22.60 17.41
C LYS A 130 -6.01 22.68 16.51
N MET A 131 -6.03 21.93 15.43
CA MET A 131 -7.18 21.82 14.52
C MET A 131 -8.16 20.78 15.09
N SER A 132 -9.26 21.24 15.68
CA SER A 132 -10.30 20.41 16.29
C SER A 132 -11.45 20.10 15.32
N GLY A 133 -12.40 19.25 15.74
CA GLY A 133 -13.63 18.94 15.00
C GLY A 133 -13.45 17.81 13.97
N TRP A 134 -12.40 17.02 14.08
CA TRP A 134 -12.14 15.91 13.19
C TRP A 134 -12.47 14.56 13.84
N ASP A 135 -13.26 13.77 13.12
CA ASP A 135 -13.57 12.38 13.43
C ASP A 135 -12.94 11.45 12.41
N PHE A 136 -12.59 10.22 12.81
CA PHE A 136 -11.91 9.25 11.96
C PHE A 136 -12.84 8.07 11.64
N ASN A 137 -12.71 7.54 10.41
CA ASN A 137 -13.48 6.41 9.90
C ASN A 137 -15.01 6.64 10.01
N VAL A 138 -15.46 7.79 9.53
CA VAL A 138 -16.85 8.24 9.61
C VAL A 138 -17.66 7.77 8.42
N ALA A 139 -18.80 7.15 8.67
CA ALA A 139 -19.77 6.82 7.63
C ALA A 139 -20.47 8.09 7.13
N ILE A 140 -20.37 8.35 5.83
CA ILE A 140 -20.96 9.53 5.19
C ILE A 140 -22.18 9.09 4.39
N HIS A 141 -23.32 9.72 4.66
CA HIS A 141 -24.59 9.44 4.02
C HIS A 141 -25.03 10.63 3.15
N SER A 142 -25.77 10.34 2.08
CA SER A 142 -26.49 11.36 1.30
C SER A 142 -27.60 12.00 2.13
N ARG A 143 -28.16 13.11 1.65
CA ARG A 143 -29.37 13.73 2.25
C ARG A 143 -30.57 12.77 2.31
N GLY A 144 -30.62 11.81 1.41
CA GLY A 144 -31.62 10.74 1.40
C GLY A 144 -31.31 9.55 2.33
N GLY A 145 -30.26 9.61 3.15
CA GLY A 145 -29.88 8.55 4.11
C GLY A 145 -29.10 7.37 3.49
N VAL A 146 -28.77 7.42 2.22
CA VAL A 146 -28.02 6.34 1.54
C VAL A 146 -26.53 6.47 1.88
N LEU A 147 -25.88 5.39 2.30
CA LEU A 147 -24.46 5.35 2.57
C LEU A 147 -23.65 5.61 1.27
N ILE A 148 -22.85 6.67 1.26
CA ILE A 148 -21.92 7.00 0.18
C ILE A 148 -20.59 6.29 0.38
N GLY A 149 -20.13 6.21 1.62
CA GLY A 149 -18.88 5.54 1.99
C GLY A 149 -18.36 5.96 3.36
N ILE A 150 -17.16 5.50 3.70
CA ILE A 150 -16.48 5.83 4.94
C ILE A 150 -15.33 6.80 4.60
N GLY A 151 -15.29 7.97 5.25
CA GLY A 151 -14.19 8.91 5.14
C GLY A 151 -13.11 8.63 6.16
N ASP A 152 -11.83 8.70 5.78
CA ASP A 152 -10.71 8.40 6.69
C ASP A 152 -10.63 9.42 7.84
N CYS A 153 -10.75 10.71 7.52
CA CYS A 153 -10.75 11.80 8.48
C CYS A 153 -11.76 12.87 8.02
N VAL A 154 -12.76 13.16 8.83
CA VAL A 154 -13.93 13.95 8.44
C VAL A 154 -14.18 15.07 9.42
N HIS A 155 -14.35 16.29 8.91
CA HIS A 155 -14.88 17.42 9.68
C HIS A 155 -16.33 17.63 9.27
N VAL A 156 -17.26 17.06 10.06
CA VAL A 156 -18.67 16.99 9.69
C VAL A 156 -19.29 18.38 9.52
N GLU A 157 -19.11 19.29 10.48
CA GLU A 157 -19.68 20.63 10.45
C GLU A 157 -19.23 21.45 9.22
N ARG A 158 -18.00 21.26 8.78
CA ARG A 158 -17.42 21.96 7.62
C ARG A 158 -17.54 21.16 6.33
N ARG A 159 -18.10 19.96 6.38
CA ARG A 159 -18.20 19.04 5.23
C ARG A 159 -16.87 18.86 4.48
N VAL A 160 -15.80 18.70 5.21
CA VAL A 160 -14.47 18.42 4.66
C VAL A 160 -14.09 16.98 4.95
N VAL A 161 -13.70 16.25 3.93
CA VAL A 161 -13.16 14.87 4.04
C VAL A 161 -11.71 14.90 3.62
N VAL A 162 -10.85 14.35 4.44
CA VAL A 162 -9.45 14.09 4.12
C VAL A 162 -9.29 12.59 3.98
N GLU A 163 -8.92 12.15 2.79
CA GLU A 163 -8.55 10.76 2.48
C GLU A 163 -7.03 10.66 2.39
N VAL A 164 -6.46 9.66 3.03
CA VAL A 164 -5.05 9.38 2.89
C VAL A 164 -4.90 8.17 1.99
N ASP A 165 -4.64 8.45 0.72
CA ASP A 165 -4.40 7.42 -0.26
C ASP A 165 -3.11 6.67 0.12
N GLY A 166 -3.23 5.41 0.56
CA GLY A 166 -2.14 4.47 0.39
C GLY A 166 -1.85 4.42 -1.10
N LEU A 167 -0.59 4.35 -1.49
CA LEU A 167 -0.16 4.26 -2.90
C LEU A 167 -0.78 3.02 -3.59
N ALA A 168 -2.08 3.01 -3.77
CA ALA A 168 -2.81 2.01 -4.53
C ALA A 168 -2.88 2.47 -5.98
N TRP A 169 -1.94 2.03 -6.79
CA TRP A 169 -2.03 2.13 -8.24
C TRP A 169 -3.12 1.17 -8.72
N HIS A 170 -4.09 1.72 -9.41
CA HIS A 170 -5.32 1.07 -9.84
C HIS A 170 -5.07 0.04 -10.95
N THR A 171 -5.28 -1.23 -10.65
CA THR A 171 -5.25 -2.31 -11.65
C THR A 171 -6.62 -2.92 -11.97
N GLN A 172 -7.73 -2.32 -11.49
CA GLN A 172 -9.06 -2.77 -11.88
C GLN A 172 -9.95 -1.61 -12.29
N ALA A 173 -10.36 -1.58 -13.57
CA ALA A 173 -11.27 -0.58 -14.13
C ALA A 173 -12.54 -0.37 -13.29
N ASP A 174 -13.08 -1.46 -12.71
CA ASP A 174 -14.29 -1.42 -11.87
C ASP A 174 -14.09 -0.71 -10.53
N ARG A 175 -12.87 -0.77 -9.95
CA ARG A 175 -12.54 -0.08 -8.70
C ARG A 175 -12.41 1.42 -8.96
N PHE A 176 -11.74 1.78 -10.02
CA PHE A 176 -11.57 3.17 -10.46
C PHE A 176 -12.91 3.84 -10.76
N GLN A 177 -13.83 3.14 -11.43
CA GLN A 177 -15.17 3.66 -11.71
C GLN A 177 -16.00 3.86 -10.43
N ARG A 178 -15.92 2.92 -9.48
CA ARG A 178 -16.60 3.06 -8.17
C ARG A 178 -16.05 4.22 -7.35
N ASP A 179 -14.74 4.41 -7.33
CA ASP A 179 -14.11 5.52 -6.60
C ASP A 179 -14.50 6.88 -7.19
N ARG A 180 -14.57 7.00 -8.52
CA ARG A 180 -15.08 8.21 -9.19
C ARG A 180 -16.55 8.47 -8.88
N THR A 181 -17.39 7.46 -8.93
CA THR A 181 -18.81 7.58 -8.61
C THR A 181 -18.98 8.06 -7.16
N ARG A 182 -18.27 7.47 -6.21
CA ARG A 182 -18.26 7.88 -4.80
C ARG A 182 -17.79 9.32 -4.64
N GLN A 183 -16.71 9.72 -5.30
CA GLN A 183 -16.20 11.09 -5.25
C GLN A 183 -17.22 12.10 -5.78
N ASN A 184 -17.87 11.79 -6.92
CA ASN A 184 -18.91 12.64 -7.47
C ASN A 184 -20.12 12.76 -6.53
N GLN A 185 -20.52 11.67 -5.87
CA GLN A 185 -21.59 11.70 -4.86
C GLN A 185 -21.23 12.60 -3.69
N LEU A 186 -20.01 12.51 -3.15
CA LEU A 186 -19.56 13.40 -2.07
C LEU A 186 -19.59 14.85 -2.50
N ILE A 187 -19.09 15.19 -3.69
CA ILE A 187 -19.08 16.55 -4.21
C ILE A 187 -20.52 17.07 -4.39
N ASN A 188 -21.42 16.27 -4.95
CA ASN A 188 -22.84 16.66 -5.14
C ASN A 188 -23.57 16.89 -3.82
N GLU A 189 -23.17 16.17 -2.75
CA GLU A 189 -23.69 16.40 -1.40
C GLU A 189 -23.02 17.57 -0.68
N GLY A 190 -22.11 18.29 -1.38
CA GLY A 190 -21.44 19.48 -0.86
C GLY A 190 -20.24 19.17 0.05
N TRP A 191 -19.68 17.97 -0.05
CA TRP A 191 -18.43 17.63 0.63
C TRP A 191 -17.23 18.14 -0.15
N HIS A 192 -16.26 18.70 0.57
CA HIS A 192 -14.95 19.03 0.02
C HIS A 192 -13.98 17.89 0.32
N VAL A 193 -13.57 17.18 -0.74
CA VAL A 193 -12.69 16.01 -0.61
C VAL A 193 -11.25 16.41 -0.89
N LEU A 194 -10.37 16.17 0.07
CA LEU A 194 -8.92 16.34 -0.04
C LEU A 194 -8.25 14.98 -0.01
N ARG A 195 -7.28 14.77 -0.88
CA ARG A 195 -6.50 13.53 -0.93
C ARG A 195 -5.02 13.83 -0.74
N PHE A 196 -4.39 13.07 0.12
CA PHE A 196 -2.95 13.16 0.39
C PHE A 196 -2.36 11.76 0.44
N THR A 197 -1.12 11.64 0.03
CA THR A 197 -0.32 10.42 0.21
C THR A 197 0.42 10.44 1.54
N TYR A 198 0.92 9.30 1.98
CA TYR A 198 1.85 9.24 3.12
C TYR A 198 3.05 10.19 2.92
N ALA A 199 3.60 10.24 1.70
CA ALA A 199 4.72 11.12 1.36
C ALA A 199 4.37 12.61 1.54
N ASP A 200 3.15 13.02 1.22
CA ASP A 200 2.69 14.39 1.47
C ASP A 200 2.68 14.70 2.98
N LEU A 201 2.13 13.80 3.77
CA LEU A 201 2.07 13.96 5.23
C LEU A 201 3.46 14.00 5.87
N ALA A 202 4.38 13.14 5.41
CA ALA A 202 5.71 12.99 5.98
C ALA A 202 6.68 14.10 5.55
N HIS A 203 6.66 14.48 4.27
CA HIS A 203 7.68 15.37 3.70
C HIS A 203 7.17 16.77 3.39
N ARG A 204 5.85 16.99 3.30
CA ARG A 204 5.23 18.29 2.99
C ARG A 204 4.09 18.68 3.96
N PRO A 205 4.26 18.47 5.28
CA PRO A 205 3.18 18.66 6.25
C PRO A 205 2.61 20.07 6.25
N HIS A 206 3.44 21.10 6.03
CA HIS A 206 2.98 22.49 5.98
C HIS A 206 2.03 22.74 4.79
N THR A 207 2.30 22.15 3.63
CA THR A 207 1.43 22.25 2.45
C THR A 207 0.09 21.54 2.71
N VAL A 208 0.12 20.35 3.30
CA VAL A 208 -1.08 19.61 3.70
C VAL A 208 -1.95 20.45 4.63
N LEU A 209 -1.37 20.95 5.70
CA LEU A 209 -2.08 21.76 6.70
C LEU A 209 -2.64 23.07 6.12
N ALA A 210 -1.90 23.73 5.25
CA ALA A 210 -2.37 24.93 4.55
C ALA A 210 -3.59 24.62 3.65
N THR A 211 -3.54 23.50 2.93
CA THR A 211 -4.66 23.04 2.08
C THR A 211 -5.89 22.71 2.90
N ILE A 212 -5.73 22.04 4.04
CA ILE A 212 -6.82 21.72 4.97
C ILE A 212 -7.44 23.02 5.54
N ARG A 213 -6.63 23.97 6.00
CA ARG A 213 -7.11 25.28 6.50
C ARG A 213 -7.91 26.04 5.44
N ALA A 214 -7.42 26.08 4.20
CA ALA A 214 -8.12 26.73 3.10
C ALA A 214 -9.49 26.07 2.80
N ALA A 215 -9.59 24.74 2.91
CA ALA A 215 -10.84 24.02 2.75
C ALA A 215 -11.84 24.35 3.86
N LEU A 216 -11.40 24.38 5.12
CA LEU A 216 -12.25 24.74 6.26
C LEU A 216 -12.79 26.19 6.18
N THR A 217 -11.97 27.10 5.68
CA THR A 217 -12.36 28.53 5.50
C THR A 217 -13.41 28.68 4.39
N ARG A 218 -13.22 28.00 3.25
CA ARG A 218 -14.19 28.02 2.14
C ARG A 218 -15.56 27.47 2.54
N SER A 219 -15.57 26.37 3.27
CA SER A 219 -16.82 25.76 3.76
C SER A 219 -17.55 26.64 4.77
N ALA A 220 -16.88 27.52 5.51
CA ALA A 220 -17.50 28.50 6.39
C ALA A 220 -18.30 29.57 5.61
N SER A 221 -17.79 29.98 4.45
CA SER A 221 -18.42 30.99 3.60
C SER A 221 -19.67 30.48 2.85
N ALA A 222 -19.75 29.15 2.62
CA ALA A 222 -20.87 28.51 1.93
C ALA A 222 -22.06 28.18 2.82
N SER A 223 -21.92 28.26 4.14
CA SER A 223 -22.97 27.90 5.15
C SER A 223 -23.78 29.13 5.59
N GLY A 224 -23.60 30.26 4.95
CA GLY A 224 -24.19 31.56 5.31
C GLY A 224 -25.34 32.03 4.39
N TRP A 225 -26.19 31.09 3.90
CA TRP A 225 -27.42 31.43 3.17
C TRP A 225 -28.60 30.66 3.74
#